data_5cf3bbb194ff83559ca1a7eea1da34d4
#
_entry.id   5cf3bbb194ff83559ca1a7eea1da34d4
#
_cell.length_a   1.000
_cell.length_b   1.000
_cell.length_c   1.000
_cell.angle_alpha   90.00
_cell.angle_beta   90.00
_cell.angle_gamma   90.00
#
_symmetry.space_group_name_H-M   'P 1'
#
loop_
_entity.id
_entity.type
_entity.pdbx_description
1 polymer ?
#
loop_
_entity_poly.entity_id
_entity_poly.type
_entity_poly.pdbx_seq_one_letter_code
_entity_poly.pdbx_strand_id
1 'polypeptide(L)'
;MDFDLAQLRALNAAVSEGTFEAAARSLRVTPSAVSQRLKALETAAGRVLLVRSKPIRVTESGAVVLRMARQVELLVADTAVELGDERSPRVTLPLAVNADSLATWVLPALAPLAGSIGFDLHREDEDHTSELLREGSVMAAVTTQARPVPGCRSVRLGVMRYRPMASPEFVARWFPAGLTPAALAVAPVLVFDRNDDIQHRYLRRRTGRSVDPPVHHVPASSDFRSAIELGFGWGMLPDLQSRTPERDGTVVDLDTDGAIDVVLHWQQWQLRSGLLDRVAEAVVAAAREELR
;
A
#
# COMPACT_ATOMS: atom_id res chain seq x y z
N MET A 1 33.96 0.38 -6.89
CA MET A 1 33.01 -0.30 -5.98
C MET A 1 32.80 -1.69 -6.53
N ASP A 2 33.15 -2.71 -5.77
CA ASP A 2 32.91 -4.11 -6.12
C ASP A 2 32.01 -4.70 -5.04
N PHE A 3 30.78 -5.06 -5.42
CA PHE A 3 29.78 -5.56 -4.49
C PHE A 3 29.52 -7.05 -4.77
N ASP A 4 29.68 -7.86 -3.75
CA ASP A 4 29.37 -9.28 -3.80
C ASP A 4 27.86 -9.54 -3.66
N LEU A 5 27.35 -10.50 -4.44
CA LEU A 5 25.91 -10.84 -4.44
C LEU A 5 25.42 -11.32 -3.06
N ALA A 6 26.26 -12.04 -2.29
CA ALA A 6 25.88 -12.51 -0.96
C ALA A 6 25.83 -11.34 0.06
N GLN A 7 26.60 -10.27 -0.16
CA GLN A 7 26.52 -9.04 0.64
C GLN A 7 25.25 -8.28 0.33
N LEU A 8 24.87 -8.15 -0.95
CA LEU A 8 23.62 -7.51 -1.38
C LEU A 8 22.39 -8.26 -0.85
N ARG A 9 22.38 -9.59 -0.92
CA ARG A 9 21.34 -10.43 -0.31
C ARG A 9 21.25 -10.25 1.21
N ALA A 10 22.39 -10.08 1.89
CA ALA A 10 22.39 -9.82 3.33
C ALA A 10 21.76 -8.46 3.67
N LEU A 11 21.95 -7.45 2.83
CA LEU A 11 21.29 -6.14 2.99
C LEU A 11 19.79 -6.25 2.79
N ASN A 12 19.34 -6.88 1.68
CA ASN A 12 17.93 -7.11 1.41
C ASN A 12 17.24 -7.83 2.57
N ALA A 13 17.81 -8.96 3.01
CA ALA A 13 17.25 -9.74 4.10
C ALA A 13 17.22 -8.96 5.43
N ALA A 14 18.29 -8.22 5.77
CA ALA A 14 18.34 -7.44 7.01
C ALA A 14 17.23 -6.37 7.07
N VAL A 15 16.95 -5.71 5.95
CA VAL A 15 15.91 -4.67 5.87
C VAL A 15 14.51 -5.31 5.84
N SER A 16 14.28 -6.34 5.01
CA SER A 16 12.97 -7.00 4.90
C SER A 16 12.56 -7.71 6.19
N GLU A 17 13.49 -8.36 6.88
CA GLU A 17 13.22 -9.09 8.12
C GLU A 17 13.30 -8.23 9.40
N GLY A 18 13.83 -7.02 9.28
CA GLY A 18 13.93 -6.04 10.36
C GLY A 18 14.95 -6.35 11.46
N THR A 19 15.55 -7.57 11.48
CA THR A 19 16.61 -7.95 12.45
C THR A 19 17.64 -8.87 11.81
N PHE A 20 18.88 -8.86 12.35
CA PHE A 20 19.95 -9.73 11.86
C PHE A 20 19.67 -11.21 12.12
N GLU A 21 19.00 -11.53 13.22
CA GLU A 21 18.59 -12.90 13.56
C GLU A 21 17.57 -13.45 12.58
N ALA A 22 16.57 -12.66 12.21
CA ALA A 22 15.56 -13.05 11.23
C ALA A 22 16.16 -13.15 9.82
N ALA A 23 17.01 -12.20 9.41
CA ALA A 23 17.75 -12.25 8.16
C ALA A 23 18.64 -13.50 8.06
N ALA A 24 19.32 -13.88 9.17
CA ALA A 24 20.15 -15.07 9.21
C ALA A 24 19.33 -16.36 9.00
N ARG A 25 18.14 -16.45 9.60
CA ARG A 25 17.22 -17.58 9.38
C ARG A 25 16.75 -17.63 7.91
N SER A 26 16.34 -16.50 7.36
CA SER A 26 15.89 -16.40 5.96
C SER A 26 16.99 -16.83 4.98
N LEU A 27 18.22 -16.39 5.19
CA LEU A 27 19.38 -16.73 4.37
C LEU A 27 20.03 -18.09 4.69
N ARG A 28 19.57 -18.80 5.73
CA ARG A 28 20.13 -20.07 6.23
C ARG A 28 21.63 -19.95 6.58
N VAL A 29 22.00 -18.87 7.24
CA VAL A 29 23.36 -18.60 7.72
C VAL A 29 23.33 -18.19 9.21
N THR A 30 24.50 -17.94 9.81
CA THR A 30 24.57 -17.44 11.18
C THR A 30 24.38 -15.91 11.23
N PRO A 31 23.88 -15.34 12.34
CA PRO A 31 23.81 -13.88 12.51
C PRO A 31 25.17 -13.19 12.37
N SER A 32 26.26 -13.86 12.81
CA SER A 32 27.62 -13.38 12.62
C SER A 32 27.98 -13.26 11.13
N ALA A 33 27.58 -14.22 10.30
CA ALA A 33 27.84 -14.18 8.86
C ALA A 33 27.08 -13.02 8.20
N VAL A 34 25.82 -12.77 8.58
CA VAL A 34 25.07 -11.58 8.13
C VAL A 34 25.79 -10.31 8.50
N SER A 35 26.21 -10.16 9.78
CA SER A 35 26.93 -8.99 10.26
C SER A 35 28.25 -8.75 9.53
N GLN A 36 29.01 -9.83 9.23
CA GLN A 36 30.27 -9.76 8.47
C GLN A 36 30.03 -9.33 7.02
N ARG A 37 29.01 -9.89 6.35
CA ARG A 37 28.65 -9.51 4.98
C ARG A 37 28.25 -8.06 4.88
N LEU A 38 27.44 -7.57 5.83
CA LEU A 38 27.01 -6.17 5.88
C LEU A 38 28.19 -5.24 6.15
N LYS A 39 29.09 -5.60 7.09
CA LYS A 39 30.31 -4.81 7.36
C LYS A 39 31.23 -4.75 6.13
N ALA A 40 31.38 -5.84 5.40
CA ALA A 40 32.14 -5.87 4.15
C ALA A 40 31.49 -5.00 3.07
N LEU A 41 30.14 -5.02 2.95
CA LEU A 41 29.39 -4.16 2.03
C LEU A 41 29.56 -2.67 2.38
N GLU A 42 29.46 -2.29 3.66
CA GLU A 42 29.69 -0.93 4.13
C GLU A 42 31.13 -0.47 3.86
N THR A 43 32.11 -1.37 4.04
CA THR A 43 33.50 -1.09 3.70
C THR A 43 33.71 -0.86 2.21
N ALA A 44 33.11 -1.70 1.34
CA ALA A 44 33.17 -1.55 -0.11
C ALA A 44 32.44 -0.28 -0.59
N ALA A 45 31.35 0.10 0.07
CA ALA A 45 30.62 1.34 -0.19
C ALA A 45 31.33 2.60 0.37
N GLY A 46 32.23 2.44 1.33
CA GLY A 46 32.86 3.54 2.05
C GLY A 46 31.90 4.36 2.92
N ARG A 47 30.75 3.78 3.25
CA ARG A 47 29.66 4.48 3.98
C ARG A 47 28.88 3.51 4.86
N VAL A 48 28.31 4.03 5.95
CA VAL A 48 27.32 3.29 6.75
C VAL A 48 26.03 3.21 5.97
N LEU A 49 25.49 2.00 5.80
CA LEU A 49 24.29 1.73 5.02
C LEU A 49 23.05 1.48 5.89
N LEU A 50 23.25 1.03 7.14
CA LEU A 50 22.17 0.67 8.05
C LEU A 50 22.20 1.46 9.35
N VAL A 51 21.01 1.83 9.81
CA VAL A 51 20.77 2.26 11.20
C VAL A 51 20.34 1.02 11.98
N ARG A 52 21.10 0.69 13.05
CA ARG A 52 20.85 -0.48 13.90
C ARG A 52 19.72 -0.21 14.90
N SER A 53 18.52 0.09 14.37
CA SER A 53 17.27 0.21 15.13
C SER A 53 16.52 -1.12 15.13
N LYS A 54 15.39 -1.19 15.83
CA LYS A 54 14.40 -2.27 15.72
C LYS A 54 13.06 -1.65 15.31
N PRO A 55 12.60 -1.88 14.07
CA PRO A 55 13.25 -2.62 12.99
C PRO A 55 14.50 -1.90 12.43
N ILE A 56 15.37 -2.66 11.73
CA ILE A 56 16.52 -2.13 10.99
C ILE A 56 16.01 -1.17 9.91
N ARG A 57 16.69 0.00 9.79
CA ARG A 57 16.40 1.00 8.77
C ARG A 57 17.64 1.26 7.93
N VAL A 58 17.43 1.72 6.70
CA VAL A 58 18.51 2.17 5.82
C VAL A 58 18.87 3.63 6.10
N THR A 59 20.14 3.97 5.89
CA THR A 59 20.57 5.35 5.74
C THR A 59 20.25 5.85 4.33
N GLU A 60 20.42 7.14 4.03
CA GLU A 60 20.30 7.67 2.68
C GLU A 60 21.21 6.93 1.69
N SER A 61 22.47 6.68 2.06
CA SER A 61 23.38 5.87 1.25
C SER A 61 22.95 4.41 1.17
N GLY A 62 22.38 3.88 2.25
CA GLY A 62 21.81 2.53 2.30
C GLY A 62 20.63 2.35 1.36
N ALA A 63 19.76 3.35 1.23
CA ALA A 63 18.64 3.33 0.30
C ALA A 63 19.10 3.19 -1.16
N VAL A 64 20.19 3.86 -1.54
CA VAL A 64 20.78 3.72 -2.89
C VAL A 64 21.26 2.29 -3.15
N VAL A 65 21.98 1.70 -2.19
CA VAL A 65 22.52 0.34 -2.32
C VAL A 65 21.39 -0.70 -2.22
N LEU A 66 20.38 -0.49 -1.38
CA LEU A 66 19.22 -1.38 -1.26
C LEU A 66 18.44 -1.47 -2.57
N ARG A 67 18.17 -0.32 -3.22
CA ARG A 67 17.53 -0.30 -4.55
C ARG A 67 18.30 -1.15 -5.56
N MET A 68 19.61 -0.94 -5.64
CA MET A 68 20.46 -1.73 -6.53
C MET A 68 20.43 -3.21 -6.15
N ALA A 69 20.52 -3.55 -4.87
CA ALA A 69 20.50 -4.92 -4.40
C ALA A 69 19.22 -5.66 -4.80
N ARG A 70 18.05 -5.03 -4.65
CA ARG A 70 16.75 -5.58 -5.06
C ARG A 70 16.63 -5.73 -6.57
N GLN A 71 17.13 -4.75 -7.34
CA GLN A 71 17.14 -4.84 -8.80
C GLN A 71 18.02 -6.00 -9.28
N VAL A 72 19.21 -6.17 -8.70
CA VAL A 72 20.09 -7.29 -9.01
C VAL A 72 19.43 -8.63 -8.68
N GLU A 73 18.77 -8.74 -7.53
CA GLU A 73 18.08 -9.97 -7.12
C GLU A 73 16.94 -10.32 -8.08
N LEU A 74 16.19 -9.32 -8.53
CA LEU A 74 15.11 -9.51 -9.50
C LEU A 74 15.65 -9.95 -10.87
N LEU A 75 16.74 -9.34 -11.37
CA LEU A 75 17.37 -9.75 -12.62
C LEU A 75 17.93 -11.18 -12.56
N VAL A 76 18.51 -11.57 -11.43
CA VAL A 76 18.96 -12.97 -11.22
C VAL A 76 17.76 -13.92 -11.28
N ALA A 77 16.63 -13.55 -10.69
CA ALA A 77 15.43 -14.38 -10.74
C ALA A 77 14.81 -14.46 -12.14
N ASP A 78 14.74 -13.36 -12.86
CA ASP A 78 14.29 -13.36 -14.26
C ASP A 78 15.15 -14.30 -15.11
N THR A 79 16.47 -14.22 -14.95
CA THR A 79 17.42 -15.12 -15.66
C THR A 79 17.20 -16.59 -15.27
N ALA A 80 16.93 -16.88 -14.00
CA ALA A 80 16.66 -18.25 -13.55
C ALA A 80 15.36 -18.80 -14.18
N VAL A 81 14.33 -17.97 -14.29
CA VAL A 81 13.07 -18.31 -14.99
C VAL A 81 13.32 -18.59 -16.48
N GLU A 82 14.10 -17.74 -17.16
CA GLU A 82 14.46 -17.93 -18.59
C GLU A 82 15.27 -19.21 -18.83
N LEU A 83 16.11 -19.60 -17.87
CA LEU A 83 16.88 -20.84 -17.93
C LEU A 83 16.09 -22.09 -17.51
N GLY A 84 14.83 -21.95 -17.07
CA GLY A 84 13.99 -23.04 -16.62
C GLY A 84 14.43 -23.66 -15.29
N ASP A 85 15.13 -22.89 -14.44
CA ASP A 85 15.58 -23.36 -13.12
C ASP A 85 14.45 -23.36 -12.12
N GLU A 86 13.69 -24.47 -12.07
CA GLU A 86 12.61 -24.67 -11.10
C GLU A 86 13.07 -24.74 -9.64
N ARG A 87 14.40 -24.88 -9.39
CA ARG A 87 14.99 -24.93 -8.04
C ARG A 87 15.36 -23.55 -7.50
N SER A 88 15.30 -22.53 -8.36
CA SER A 88 15.58 -21.16 -7.92
C SER A 88 14.58 -20.74 -6.86
N PRO A 89 15.02 -20.14 -5.73
CA PRO A 89 14.10 -19.64 -4.73
C PRO A 89 13.16 -18.61 -5.34
N ARG A 90 11.86 -18.69 -4.97
CA ARG A 90 10.88 -17.70 -5.39
C ARG A 90 11.35 -16.32 -4.94
N VAL A 91 11.35 -15.37 -5.87
CA VAL A 91 11.56 -13.97 -5.54
C VAL A 91 10.35 -13.43 -4.80
N THR A 92 10.59 -12.67 -3.75
CA THR A 92 9.56 -11.90 -3.06
C THR A 92 9.62 -10.46 -3.54
N LEU A 93 8.51 -9.96 -4.10
CA LEU A 93 8.36 -8.58 -4.54
C LEU A 93 7.68 -7.74 -3.45
N PRO A 94 8.38 -6.76 -2.86
CA PRO A 94 7.78 -5.81 -1.95
C PRO A 94 6.99 -4.76 -2.74
N LEU A 95 5.71 -4.61 -2.40
CA LEU A 95 4.77 -3.69 -3.01
C LEU A 95 4.08 -2.85 -1.94
N ALA A 96 3.93 -1.56 -2.16
CA ALA A 96 3.09 -0.71 -1.31
C ALA A 96 1.70 -0.55 -1.94
N VAL A 97 0.67 -0.70 -1.12
CA VAL A 97 -0.73 -0.62 -1.57
C VAL A 97 -1.55 0.08 -0.51
N ASN A 98 -2.40 1.04 -0.91
CA ASN A 98 -3.34 1.66 0.01
C ASN A 98 -4.39 0.66 0.51
N ALA A 99 -4.90 0.89 1.71
CA ALA A 99 -5.76 -0.05 2.44
C ALA A 99 -6.98 -0.52 1.63
N ASP A 100 -7.67 0.40 0.96
CA ASP A 100 -8.90 0.09 0.23
C ASP A 100 -8.64 -0.69 -1.07
N SER A 101 -7.57 -0.36 -1.80
CA SER A 101 -7.16 -1.15 -2.97
C SER A 101 -6.74 -2.56 -2.58
N LEU A 102 -6.00 -2.71 -1.47
CA LEU A 102 -5.60 -4.00 -0.95
C LEU A 102 -6.81 -4.85 -0.53
N ALA A 103 -7.79 -4.24 0.15
CA ALA A 103 -8.99 -4.92 0.63
C ALA A 103 -10.00 -5.29 -0.48
N THR A 104 -9.85 -4.73 -1.68
CA THR A 104 -10.85 -4.91 -2.75
C THR A 104 -10.30 -5.64 -3.98
N TRP A 105 -9.47 -5.02 -4.78
CA TRP A 105 -9.15 -5.49 -6.13
C TRP A 105 -7.70 -5.94 -6.34
N VAL A 106 -6.74 -5.49 -5.51
CA VAL A 106 -5.32 -5.83 -5.72
C VAL A 106 -5.02 -7.29 -5.40
N LEU A 107 -5.55 -7.84 -4.30
CA LEU A 107 -5.32 -9.26 -3.96
C LEU A 107 -5.85 -10.21 -5.04
N PRO A 108 -7.08 -10.06 -5.54
CA PRO A 108 -7.54 -10.83 -6.70
C PRO A 108 -6.65 -10.70 -7.94
N ALA A 109 -6.14 -9.50 -8.23
CA ALA A 109 -5.23 -9.26 -9.35
C ALA A 109 -3.90 -10.03 -9.23
N LEU A 110 -3.35 -10.13 -8.01
CA LEU A 110 -2.08 -10.80 -7.73
C LEU A 110 -2.23 -12.32 -7.56
N ALA A 111 -3.41 -12.83 -7.24
CA ALA A 111 -3.65 -14.24 -6.94
C ALA A 111 -3.15 -15.22 -8.03
N PRO A 112 -3.33 -14.97 -9.35
CA PRO A 112 -2.80 -15.86 -10.39
C PRO A 112 -1.28 -15.97 -10.39
N LEU A 113 -0.57 -14.96 -9.87
CA LEU A 113 0.89 -14.90 -9.84
C LEU A 113 1.48 -15.48 -8.55
N ALA A 114 0.67 -15.66 -7.49
CA ALA A 114 1.13 -16.09 -6.17
C ALA A 114 1.77 -17.49 -6.16
N GLY A 115 1.51 -18.31 -7.17
CA GLY A 115 2.18 -19.60 -7.37
C GLY A 115 3.66 -19.48 -7.76
N SER A 116 4.06 -18.41 -8.44
CA SER A 116 5.41 -18.19 -8.98
C SER A 116 6.18 -17.04 -8.33
N ILE A 117 5.48 -16.07 -7.75
CA ILE A 117 6.04 -14.86 -7.13
C ILE A 117 5.60 -14.81 -5.67
N GLY A 118 6.52 -14.55 -4.74
CA GLY A 118 6.20 -14.14 -3.38
C GLY A 118 5.86 -12.64 -3.35
N PHE A 119 4.92 -12.25 -2.52
CA PHE A 119 4.56 -10.85 -2.32
C PHE A 119 4.80 -10.44 -0.87
N ASP A 120 5.48 -9.31 -0.68
CA ASP A 120 5.60 -8.61 0.60
C ASP A 120 4.78 -7.30 0.48
N LEU A 121 3.56 -7.32 1.03
CA LEU A 121 2.59 -6.25 0.83
C LEU A 121 2.63 -5.28 2.00
N HIS A 122 3.08 -4.07 1.74
CA HIS A 122 3.09 -2.96 2.68
C HIS A 122 1.80 -2.16 2.51
N ARG A 123 1.00 -2.12 3.57
CA ARG A 123 -0.18 -1.25 3.62
C ARG A 123 0.25 0.11 4.16
N GLU A 124 0.26 1.10 3.29
CA GLU A 124 0.76 2.42 3.62
C GLU A 124 -0.18 3.52 3.13
N ASP A 125 -0.13 4.66 3.82
CA ASP A 125 -0.77 5.89 3.39
C ASP A 125 0.00 6.55 2.23
N GLU A 126 -0.64 7.53 1.59
CA GLU A 126 -0.17 8.16 0.35
C GLU A 126 1.24 8.75 0.48
N ASP A 127 1.54 9.42 1.59
CA ASP A 127 2.83 10.08 1.80
C ASP A 127 3.96 9.08 2.03
N HIS A 128 3.71 8.03 2.81
CA HIS A 128 4.67 6.97 3.09
C HIS A 128 4.97 6.09 1.87
N THR A 129 3.99 5.87 0.99
CA THR A 129 4.18 5.08 -0.23
C THR A 129 5.31 5.60 -1.10
N SER A 130 5.40 6.92 -1.28
CA SER A 130 6.48 7.55 -2.07
C SER A 130 7.83 7.47 -1.39
N GLU A 131 7.85 7.50 -0.05
CA GLU A 131 9.08 7.33 0.72
C GLU A 131 9.63 5.90 0.58
N LEU A 132 8.78 4.87 0.71
CA LEU A 132 9.15 3.47 0.50
C LEU A 132 9.71 3.21 -0.90
N LEU A 133 9.12 3.80 -1.95
CA LEU A 133 9.67 3.73 -3.31
C LEU A 133 11.04 4.43 -3.38
N ARG A 134 11.18 5.62 -2.79
CA ARG A 134 12.43 6.38 -2.80
C ARG A 134 13.54 5.67 -2.06
N GLU A 135 13.24 5.06 -0.93
CA GLU A 135 14.18 4.27 -0.15
C GLU A 135 14.53 2.92 -0.78
N GLY A 136 13.74 2.47 -1.76
CA GLY A 136 13.87 1.14 -2.35
C GLY A 136 13.30 0.05 -1.44
N SER A 137 12.53 0.40 -0.43
CA SER A 137 11.83 -0.55 0.45
C SER A 137 10.74 -1.30 -0.29
N VAL A 138 10.19 -0.73 -1.36
CA VAL A 138 9.29 -1.41 -2.30
C VAL A 138 9.73 -1.23 -3.75
N MET A 139 9.33 -2.16 -4.61
CA MET A 139 9.66 -2.14 -6.04
C MET A 139 8.58 -1.46 -6.88
N ALA A 140 7.35 -1.45 -6.39
CA ALA A 140 6.23 -0.76 -7.01
C ALA A 140 5.16 -0.42 -5.97
N ALA A 141 4.21 0.45 -6.38
CA ALA A 141 3.16 0.92 -5.49
C ALA A 141 1.88 1.32 -6.22
N VAL A 142 0.75 1.11 -5.56
CA VAL A 142 -0.54 1.77 -5.86
C VAL A 142 -0.63 3.03 -5.00
N THR A 143 -0.70 4.20 -5.64
CA THR A 143 -0.63 5.51 -4.97
C THR A 143 -1.55 6.52 -5.63
N THR A 144 -1.89 7.61 -4.93
CA THR A 144 -2.61 8.76 -5.52
C THR A 144 -1.67 9.78 -6.16
N GLN A 145 -0.37 9.69 -5.92
CA GLN A 145 0.59 10.61 -6.50
C GLN A 145 0.80 10.35 -8.00
N ALA A 146 0.40 11.30 -8.84
CA ALA A 146 0.60 11.23 -10.28
C ALA A 146 2.08 11.40 -10.69
N ARG A 147 2.81 12.29 -9.98
CA ARG A 147 4.23 12.54 -10.26
C ARG A 147 5.08 11.36 -9.79
N PRO A 148 5.82 10.70 -10.70
CA PRO A 148 6.63 9.56 -10.31
C PRO A 148 7.81 9.96 -9.41
N VAL A 149 8.15 9.07 -8.48
CA VAL A 149 9.43 9.12 -7.76
C VAL A 149 10.57 9.05 -8.78
N PRO A 150 11.67 9.83 -8.61
CA PRO A 150 12.82 9.77 -9.52
C PRO A 150 13.32 8.34 -9.74
N GLY A 151 13.43 7.93 -11.02
CA GLY A 151 13.77 6.56 -11.41
C GLY A 151 12.58 5.60 -11.51
N CYS A 152 11.37 6.05 -11.20
CA CYS A 152 10.14 5.29 -11.42
C CYS A 152 9.39 5.74 -12.67
N ARG A 153 8.56 4.86 -13.21
CA ARG A 153 7.49 5.21 -14.16
C ARG A 153 6.16 5.23 -13.43
N SER A 154 5.23 6.07 -13.88
CA SER A 154 3.87 6.16 -13.36
C SER A 154 2.87 5.88 -14.47
N VAL A 155 1.85 5.07 -14.16
CA VAL A 155 0.73 4.76 -15.05
C VAL A 155 -0.56 5.05 -14.30
N ARG A 156 -1.47 5.84 -14.89
CA ARG A 156 -2.79 6.06 -14.31
C ARG A 156 -3.59 4.76 -14.36
N LEU A 157 -4.12 4.33 -13.20
CA LEU A 157 -4.94 3.12 -13.07
C LEU A 157 -6.42 3.40 -13.32
N GLY A 158 -6.96 4.46 -12.75
CA GLY A 158 -8.37 4.81 -12.79
C GLY A 158 -8.77 5.67 -11.61
N VAL A 159 -10.05 5.64 -11.27
CA VAL A 159 -10.65 6.43 -10.19
C VAL A 159 -11.35 5.50 -9.22
N MET A 160 -10.95 5.54 -7.96
CA MET A 160 -11.72 4.94 -6.86
C MET A 160 -12.71 5.98 -6.34
N ARG A 161 -14.00 5.65 -6.43
CA ARG A 161 -15.09 6.53 -5.98
C ARG A 161 -15.51 6.17 -4.59
N TYR A 162 -15.56 7.18 -3.71
CA TYR A 162 -16.03 7.07 -2.34
C TYR A 162 -17.38 7.73 -2.20
N ARG A 163 -18.31 7.06 -1.51
CA ARG A 163 -19.66 7.55 -1.23
C ARG A 163 -19.91 7.65 0.28
N PRO A 164 -20.65 8.68 0.74
CA PRO A 164 -21.01 8.80 2.16
C PRO A 164 -22.07 7.76 2.50
N MET A 165 -21.72 6.78 3.31
CA MET A 165 -22.57 5.65 3.68
C MET A 165 -22.85 5.62 5.16
N ALA A 166 -24.03 5.13 5.55
CA ALA A 166 -24.41 4.88 6.94
C ALA A 166 -25.39 3.70 7.01
N SER A 167 -25.58 3.12 8.20
CA SER A 167 -26.65 2.15 8.40
C SER A 167 -28.03 2.84 8.43
N PRO A 168 -29.12 2.15 8.04
CA PRO A 168 -30.48 2.71 8.10
C PRO A 168 -30.87 3.21 9.49
N GLU A 169 -30.47 2.50 10.54
CA GLU A 169 -30.74 2.91 11.93
C GLU A 169 -30.00 4.20 12.30
N PHE A 170 -28.76 4.35 11.83
CA PHE A 170 -28.00 5.59 12.01
C PHE A 170 -28.69 6.77 11.32
N VAL A 171 -29.17 6.58 10.09
CA VAL A 171 -29.91 7.60 9.34
C VAL A 171 -31.18 8.02 10.07
N ALA A 172 -31.99 7.05 10.53
CA ALA A 172 -33.21 7.35 11.28
C ALA A 172 -32.95 8.16 12.55
N ARG A 173 -31.84 7.91 13.23
CA ARG A 173 -31.45 8.60 14.46
C ARG A 173 -30.88 9.99 14.23
N TRP A 174 -29.96 10.14 13.28
CA TRP A 174 -29.15 11.36 13.16
C TRP A 174 -29.59 12.27 12.01
N PHE A 175 -30.29 11.73 11.02
CA PHE A 175 -30.75 12.45 9.83
C PHE A 175 -32.28 12.38 9.62
N PRO A 176 -33.13 12.47 10.68
CA PRO A 176 -34.57 12.31 10.50
C PRO A 176 -35.22 13.42 9.63
N ALA A 177 -34.57 14.58 9.53
CA ALA A 177 -34.98 15.69 8.66
C ALA A 177 -34.09 15.80 7.39
N GLY A 178 -33.37 14.74 7.05
CA GLY A 178 -32.43 14.73 5.94
C GLY A 178 -31.03 15.25 6.31
N LEU A 179 -30.17 15.26 5.30
CA LEU A 179 -28.74 15.56 5.45
C LEU A 179 -28.48 17.09 5.51
N THR A 180 -28.85 17.71 6.63
CA THR A 180 -28.64 19.14 6.82
C THR A 180 -27.24 19.46 7.36
N PRO A 181 -26.68 20.68 7.12
CA PRO A 181 -25.40 21.09 7.71
C PRO A 181 -25.36 21.01 9.24
N ALA A 182 -26.50 21.25 9.92
CA ALA A 182 -26.62 21.16 11.37
C ALA A 182 -26.53 19.69 11.83
N ALA A 183 -27.21 18.78 11.15
CA ALA A 183 -27.13 17.36 11.46
C ALA A 183 -25.72 16.79 11.22
N LEU A 184 -25.07 17.15 10.11
CA LEU A 184 -23.70 16.76 9.80
C LEU A 184 -22.66 17.27 10.82
N ALA A 185 -22.94 18.39 11.48
CA ALA A 185 -22.03 18.94 12.49
C ALA A 185 -22.05 18.17 13.82
N VAL A 186 -23.08 17.35 14.07
CA VAL A 186 -23.24 16.61 15.33
C VAL A 186 -23.29 15.09 15.17
N ALA A 187 -23.60 14.59 13.99
CA ALA A 187 -23.65 13.16 13.72
C ALA A 187 -22.24 12.57 13.73
N PRO A 188 -21.96 11.50 14.49
CA PRO A 188 -20.65 10.87 14.52
C PRO A 188 -20.17 10.44 13.14
N VAL A 189 -18.88 10.69 12.87
CA VAL A 189 -18.23 10.31 11.61
C VAL A 189 -17.11 9.30 11.86
N LEU A 190 -16.98 8.34 10.96
CA LEU A 190 -15.86 7.42 10.91
C LEU A 190 -14.76 8.00 10.04
N VAL A 191 -13.54 7.94 10.55
CA VAL A 191 -12.30 8.36 9.85
C VAL A 191 -11.31 7.20 9.95
N PHE A 192 -10.59 6.91 8.86
CA PHE A 192 -9.67 5.79 8.84
C PHE A 192 -8.52 6.02 9.84
N ASP A 193 -7.80 7.12 9.69
CA ASP A 193 -6.75 7.56 10.60
C ASP A 193 -6.66 9.10 10.61
N ARG A 194 -5.61 9.63 11.23
CA ARG A 194 -5.45 11.08 11.38
C ARG A 194 -5.02 11.81 10.10
N ASN A 195 -4.56 11.08 9.09
CA ASN A 195 -4.12 11.60 7.80
C ASN A 195 -5.25 11.54 6.75
N ASP A 196 -6.31 10.75 7.03
CA ASP A 196 -7.47 10.63 6.15
C ASP A 196 -8.33 11.91 6.18
N ASP A 197 -8.36 12.65 5.08
CA ASP A 197 -9.10 13.90 4.93
C ASP A 197 -10.39 13.76 4.08
N ILE A 198 -10.72 12.56 3.59
CA ILE A 198 -11.83 12.36 2.65
C ILE A 198 -13.16 12.82 3.25
N GLN A 199 -13.45 12.45 4.49
CA GLN A 199 -14.66 12.86 5.21
C GLN A 199 -14.72 14.38 5.43
N HIS A 200 -13.56 14.98 5.78
CA HIS A 200 -13.46 16.43 5.98
C HIS A 200 -13.65 17.19 4.66
N ARG A 201 -13.16 16.67 3.54
CA ARG A 201 -13.39 17.23 2.20
C ARG A 201 -14.88 17.20 1.85
N TYR A 202 -15.55 16.08 2.09
CA TYR A 202 -16.98 15.94 1.91
C TYR A 202 -17.75 16.93 2.77
N LEU A 203 -17.46 16.99 4.10
CA LEU A 203 -18.10 17.91 5.03
C LEU A 203 -17.96 19.37 4.60
N ARG A 204 -16.74 19.82 4.25
CA ARG A 204 -16.51 21.19 3.75
C ARG A 204 -17.32 21.50 2.51
N ARG A 205 -17.35 20.54 1.54
CA ARG A 205 -18.14 20.72 0.30
C ARG A 205 -19.63 20.81 0.58
N ARG A 206 -20.15 19.98 1.50
CA ARG A 206 -21.60 19.85 1.76
C ARG A 206 -22.14 20.94 2.68
N THR A 207 -21.33 21.40 3.64
CA THR A 207 -21.77 22.42 4.63
C THR A 207 -21.34 23.84 4.28
N GLY A 208 -20.41 24.02 3.33
CA GLY A 208 -19.82 25.32 2.98
C GLY A 208 -18.86 25.89 4.04
N ARG A 209 -18.60 25.15 5.11
CA ARG A 209 -17.73 25.55 6.23
C ARG A 209 -17.02 24.35 6.85
N SER A 210 -16.00 24.58 7.66
CA SER A 210 -15.43 23.54 8.51
C SER A 210 -16.40 23.24 9.66
N VAL A 211 -16.69 21.97 9.86
CA VAL A 211 -17.43 21.42 11.00
C VAL A 211 -16.60 20.30 11.62
N ASP A 212 -16.75 20.10 12.93
CA ASP A 212 -15.97 19.15 13.71
C ASP A 212 -16.91 18.21 14.50
N PRO A 213 -17.57 17.27 13.82
CA PRO A 213 -18.43 16.29 14.46
C PRO A 213 -17.62 15.32 15.34
N PRO A 214 -18.26 14.57 16.25
CA PRO A 214 -17.62 13.48 16.96
C PRO A 214 -17.00 12.47 16.00
N VAL A 215 -15.74 12.02 16.27
CA VAL A 215 -14.96 11.15 15.37
C VAL A 215 -14.69 9.82 16.03
N HIS A 216 -14.88 8.73 15.28
CA HIS A 216 -14.35 7.41 15.58
C HIS A 216 -13.25 7.05 14.56
N HIS A 217 -12.06 6.65 15.04
CA HIS A 217 -10.97 6.20 14.18
C HIS A 217 -10.96 4.68 14.08
N VAL A 218 -11.04 4.16 12.85
CA VAL A 218 -11.05 2.72 12.57
C VAL A 218 -10.04 2.41 11.45
N PRO A 219 -8.76 2.10 11.77
CA PRO A 219 -7.66 2.04 10.82
C PRO A 219 -7.53 0.69 10.10
N ALA A 220 -8.65 0.06 9.75
CA ALA A 220 -8.69 -1.17 8.97
C ALA A 220 -9.92 -1.15 8.05
N SER A 221 -9.70 -1.36 6.74
CA SER A 221 -10.73 -1.15 5.71
C SER A 221 -11.97 -2.03 5.89
N SER A 222 -11.80 -3.32 6.24
CA SER A 222 -12.93 -4.22 6.55
C SER A 222 -13.70 -3.82 7.81
N ASP A 223 -12.96 -3.41 8.86
CA ASP A 223 -13.55 -3.03 10.14
C ASP A 223 -14.23 -1.68 10.04
N PHE A 224 -13.71 -0.77 9.20
CA PHE A 224 -14.32 0.52 8.90
C PHE A 224 -15.71 0.34 8.30
N ARG A 225 -15.85 -0.55 7.31
CA ARG A 225 -17.15 -0.93 6.75
C ARG A 225 -18.07 -1.52 7.83
N SER A 226 -17.57 -2.49 8.60
CA SER A 226 -18.36 -3.12 9.67
C SER A 226 -18.82 -2.12 10.73
N ALA A 227 -17.99 -1.12 11.08
CA ALA A 227 -18.37 -0.06 12.02
C ALA A 227 -19.50 0.82 11.47
N ILE A 228 -19.54 1.08 10.15
CA ILE A 228 -20.68 1.78 9.51
C ILE A 228 -21.94 0.92 9.60
N GLU A 229 -21.85 -0.37 9.24
CA GLU A 229 -22.98 -1.30 9.32
C GLU A 229 -23.55 -1.42 10.74
N LEU A 230 -22.68 -1.37 11.77
CA LEU A 230 -23.05 -1.41 13.18
C LEU A 230 -23.56 -0.05 13.74
N GLY A 231 -23.57 1.01 12.92
CA GLY A 231 -24.10 2.31 13.32
C GLY A 231 -23.19 3.15 14.23
N PHE A 232 -21.87 2.91 14.23
CA PHE A 232 -20.91 3.77 14.97
C PHE A 232 -20.88 5.19 14.42
N GLY A 233 -21.08 5.35 13.11
CA GLY A 233 -21.06 6.63 12.43
C GLY A 233 -21.36 6.45 10.94
N TRP A 234 -21.42 7.57 10.25
CA TRP A 234 -21.33 7.57 8.79
C TRP A 234 -19.87 7.69 8.35
N GLY A 235 -19.56 7.23 7.15
CA GLY A 235 -18.20 7.33 6.60
C GLY A 235 -18.18 7.24 5.09
N MET A 236 -17.03 7.59 4.49
CA MET A 236 -16.82 7.50 3.06
C MET A 236 -16.32 6.09 2.70
N LEU A 237 -17.16 5.28 2.05
CA LEU A 237 -16.81 3.94 1.57
C LEU A 237 -16.54 3.95 0.07
N PRO A 238 -15.50 3.23 -0.41
CA PRO A 238 -15.33 3.01 -1.83
C PRO A 238 -16.50 2.18 -2.40
N ASP A 239 -16.91 2.49 -3.64
CA ASP A 239 -17.97 1.77 -4.36
C ASP A 239 -17.79 0.24 -4.28
N LEU A 240 -16.54 -0.23 -4.40
CA LEU A 240 -16.22 -1.66 -4.35
C LEU A 240 -16.58 -2.34 -3.03
N GLN A 241 -16.60 -1.58 -1.93
CA GLN A 241 -16.97 -2.10 -0.61
C GLN A 241 -18.44 -1.88 -0.28
N SER A 242 -19.06 -0.83 -0.82
CA SER A 242 -20.45 -0.46 -0.49
C SER A 242 -21.50 -1.22 -1.31
N ARG A 243 -21.18 -1.71 -2.52
CA ARG A 243 -22.15 -2.36 -3.44
C ARG A 243 -22.93 -3.53 -2.81
N THR A 244 -22.25 -4.43 -2.12
CA THR A 244 -22.91 -5.59 -1.49
C THR A 244 -23.73 -5.19 -0.26
N PRO A 245 -23.19 -4.47 0.73
CA PRO A 245 -23.96 -3.97 1.86
C PRO A 245 -25.16 -3.11 1.48
N GLU A 246 -25.03 -2.28 0.44
CA GLU A 246 -26.11 -1.44 -0.07
C GLU A 246 -27.24 -2.29 -0.68
N ARG A 247 -26.88 -3.29 -1.50
CA ARG A 247 -27.86 -4.24 -2.06
C ARG A 247 -28.56 -5.04 -0.96
N ASP A 248 -27.85 -5.42 0.08
CA ASP A 248 -28.35 -6.22 1.20
C ASP A 248 -29.10 -5.35 2.24
N GLY A 249 -29.10 -4.02 2.07
CA GLY A 249 -29.82 -3.06 2.89
C GLY A 249 -29.16 -2.77 4.25
N THR A 250 -27.91 -3.20 4.48
CA THR A 250 -27.17 -2.94 5.73
C THR A 250 -26.56 -1.55 5.77
N VAL A 251 -26.35 -0.92 4.61
CA VAL A 251 -25.96 0.48 4.49
C VAL A 251 -26.78 1.19 3.41
N VAL A 252 -26.87 2.50 3.51
CA VAL A 252 -27.53 3.38 2.53
C VAL A 252 -26.61 4.51 2.14
N ASP A 253 -26.71 4.96 0.88
CA ASP A 253 -26.05 6.16 0.40
C ASP A 253 -26.76 7.41 0.97
N LEU A 254 -26.01 8.25 1.66
CA LEU A 254 -26.54 9.48 2.28
C LEU A 254 -26.74 10.61 1.27
N ASP A 255 -25.96 10.63 0.18
CA ASP A 255 -25.89 11.75 -0.76
C ASP A 255 -25.37 11.24 -2.13
N THR A 256 -26.28 10.92 -3.03
CA THR A 256 -25.95 10.38 -4.37
C THR A 256 -25.04 11.29 -5.20
N ASP A 257 -25.06 12.60 -4.94
CA ASP A 257 -24.19 13.59 -5.57
C ASP A 257 -22.94 13.90 -4.71
N GLY A 258 -22.86 13.26 -3.54
CA GLY A 258 -21.82 13.48 -2.53
C GLY A 258 -20.51 12.75 -2.76
N ALA A 259 -20.37 11.99 -3.82
CA ALA A 259 -19.19 11.18 -4.06
C ALA A 259 -17.89 12.01 -4.15
N ILE A 260 -16.79 11.40 -3.68
CA ILE A 260 -15.43 11.92 -3.83
C ILE A 260 -14.63 10.92 -4.65
N ASP A 261 -14.04 11.41 -5.72
CA ASP A 261 -13.23 10.62 -6.63
C ASP A 261 -11.74 10.77 -6.28
N VAL A 262 -11.06 9.63 -6.15
CA VAL A 262 -9.61 9.54 -5.87
C VAL A 262 -8.94 8.85 -7.04
N VAL A 263 -8.04 9.56 -7.71
CA VAL A 263 -7.28 9.02 -8.86
C VAL A 263 -6.15 8.16 -8.35
N LEU A 264 -6.04 6.93 -8.84
CA LEU A 264 -4.97 5.99 -8.49
C LEU A 264 -3.97 5.83 -9.63
N HIS A 265 -2.72 5.62 -9.25
CA HIS A 265 -1.59 5.41 -10.14
C HIS A 265 -0.79 4.17 -9.70
N TRP A 266 -0.28 3.43 -10.66
CA TRP A 266 0.78 2.45 -10.46
C TRP A 266 2.11 3.14 -10.67
N GLN A 267 3.00 3.09 -9.69
CA GLN A 267 4.38 3.51 -9.84
C GLN A 267 5.31 2.32 -9.63
N GLN A 268 6.31 2.17 -10.50
CA GLN A 268 7.34 1.14 -10.36
C GLN A 268 8.70 1.64 -10.83
N TRP A 269 9.76 1.02 -10.33
CA TRP A 269 11.11 1.26 -10.80
C TRP A 269 11.25 0.97 -12.30
N GLN A 270 12.00 1.82 -13.01
CA GLN A 270 12.32 1.64 -14.44
C GLN A 270 13.40 0.56 -14.58
N LEU A 271 13.01 -0.69 -14.39
CA LEU A 271 13.83 -1.87 -14.56
C LEU A 271 13.19 -2.77 -15.61
N ARG A 272 13.98 -3.31 -16.53
CA ARG A 272 13.51 -4.35 -17.45
C ARG A 272 13.51 -5.67 -16.68
N SER A 273 12.36 -6.10 -16.24
CA SER A 273 12.15 -7.35 -15.50
C SER A 273 10.83 -7.96 -15.90
N GLY A 274 10.86 -9.18 -16.43
CA GLY A 274 9.67 -9.92 -16.83
C GLY A 274 8.74 -10.20 -15.65
N LEU A 275 9.29 -10.46 -14.46
CA LEU A 275 8.51 -10.66 -13.23
C LEU A 275 7.76 -9.40 -12.83
N LEU A 276 8.43 -8.24 -12.78
CA LEU A 276 7.83 -6.98 -12.39
C LEU A 276 6.81 -6.49 -13.43
N ASP A 277 7.08 -6.70 -14.72
CA ASP A 277 6.17 -6.33 -15.80
C ASP A 277 4.88 -7.16 -15.77
N ARG A 278 4.95 -8.49 -15.49
CA ARG A 278 3.77 -9.34 -15.31
C ARG A 278 2.90 -8.86 -14.15
N VAL A 279 3.51 -8.44 -13.03
CA VAL A 279 2.76 -7.87 -11.89
C VAL A 279 2.08 -6.56 -12.29
N ALA A 280 2.79 -5.68 -13.00
CA ALA A 280 2.23 -4.42 -13.49
C ALA A 280 1.04 -4.67 -14.45
N GLU A 281 1.18 -5.60 -15.39
CA GLU A 281 0.11 -5.97 -16.32
C GLU A 281 -1.14 -6.48 -15.58
N ALA A 282 -0.96 -7.37 -14.60
CA ALA A 282 -2.08 -7.89 -13.80
C ALA A 282 -2.79 -6.79 -13.01
N VAL A 283 -2.04 -5.90 -12.36
CA VAL A 283 -2.60 -4.76 -11.60
C VAL A 283 -3.31 -3.78 -12.54
N VAL A 284 -2.70 -3.43 -13.67
CA VAL A 284 -3.31 -2.50 -14.65
C VAL A 284 -4.57 -3.10 -15.29
N ALA A 285 -4.57 -4.40 -15.60
CA ALA A 285 -5.75 -5.08 -16.14
C ALA A 285 -6.91 -5.07 -15.14
N ALA A 286 -6.67 -5.47 -13.89
CA ALA A 286 -7.69 -5.46 -12.85
C ALA A 286 -8.21 -4.04 -12.54
N ALA A 287 -7.32 -3.04 -12.54
CA ALA A 287 -7.72 -1.66 -12.34
C ALA A 287 -8.68 -1.15 -13.44
N ARG A 288 -8.50 -1.58 -14.71
CA ARG A 288 -9.41 -1.23 -15.81
C ARG A 288 -10.81 -1.84 -15.67
N GLU A 289 -10.91 -2.98 -15.00
CA GLU A 289 -12.18 -3.67 -14.76
C GLU A 289 -12.92 -3.11 -13.55
N GLU A 290 -12.17 -2.76 -12.50
CA GLU A 290 -12.73 -2.42 -11.18
C GLU A 290 -12.85 -0.91 -10.92
N LEU A 291 -11.95 -0.09 -11.46
CA LEU A 291 -11.95 1.36 -11.30
C LEU A 291 -12.67 2.07 -12.45
N ARG A 292 -13.06 3.34 -12.19
CA ARG A 292 -13.72 4.20 -13.19
C ARG A 292 -12.72 4.96 -14.06
#